data_b285db03253092c956b205287a30fc31
#
_entry.id   b285db03253092c956b205287a30fc31
#
_cell.length_a   1.000
_cell.length_b   1.000
_cell.length_c   1.000
_cell.angle_alpha   90.00
_cell.angle_beta   90.00
_cell.angle_gamma   90.00
#
_symmetry.space_group_name_H-M   'P 1'
#
loop_
_entity.id
_entity.type
_entity.pdbx_description
1 polymer ?
#
loop_
_entity_poly.entity_id
_entity_poly.type
_entity_poly.pdbx_seq_one_letter_code
_entity_poly.pdbx_strand_id
1 'polypeptide(L)'
;MLTFPFCLILQRFLKAEMDWLENLLFNADSIAHIVLLYSFVIAGGVLLGKLKIFGVSLGVTFILFVGILMGHFGLTGNREIMNFVQDFGLILFVFCIGLQVGPSFFSSFKKGGVTMNLIASGVVLLNITVMLVLWLTLFDTEDLPMLVGVLCGAVTNTPGLGAANEALSQMGYAGPDIANGYACAYPLGVVGIIGATILLRHLCRVNFQKEEDELKQEEGNPHIKPHLMHVEVHNEALSGKTLMAVREFLNRDFVCSRILQNGHVSIPTRDTIFHVGDQLFIVCAEDDAEAIIAFIGRRVEVDWESQDINSPLISRRILVTQSKVNGKSLGELHFSSIYGVNVTRINRSGMDLFANPHLKLQVGDRLTVVGPQDAVERVANKMGNSMKRLDHPNIVTIFVGIFLGILFGSLPIAFPGIPTPVKLGLAGGPLIVAILIARFGYKLKLVTYTTMSANLMLREIGLALFLASVGIKAGANFVQTVVEGDGLLYVGCGFLITTLPILIMGLVARLKYKLNYFTLMGLIAGSTTDPPALAYANQTAGNDAPAVGYTTVYPLAMFLRIVTAQVIILLLCGY
;
A
#
# COMPACT_ATOMS: atom_id res chain seq x y z
N MET A 1 55.62 46.09 21.76
CA MET A 1 54.68 46.74 20.80
C MET A 1 54.28 45.78 19.66
N LEU A 2 54.20 44.47 19.88
CA LEU A 2 53.88 43.44 18.89
C LEU A 2 52.61 42.60 19.25
N THR A 3 51.90 42.94 20.33
CA THR A 3 50.74 42.19 20.79
C THR A 3 49.38 42.68 20.25
N PHE A 4 49.33 43.89 19.67
CA PHE A 4 48.10 44.50 19.18
C PHE A 4 47.59 43.93 17.83
N PRO A 5 48.45 43.61 16.83
CA PRO A 5 47.97 43.08 15.55
C PRO A 5 47.53 41.60 15.66
N PHE A 6 48.09 40.82 16.58
CA PHE A 6 47.75 39.40 16.74
C PHE A 6 46.36 39.22 17.37
N CYS A 7 45.99 40.05 18.31
CA CYS A 7 44.68 40.04 18.95
C CYS A 7 43.56 40.47 17.97
N LEU A 8 43.86 41.45 17.09
CA LEU A 8 42.93 41.87 16.02
C LEU A 8 42.76 40.81 14.91
N ILE A 9 43.84 40.10 14.57
CA ILE A 9 43.79 38.99 13.62
C ILE A 9 43.03 37.81 14.23
N LEU A 10 43.27 37.47 15.50
CA LEU A 10 42.57 36.41 16.19
C LEU A 10 41.07 36.75 16.38
N GLN A 11 40.71 38.00 16.72
CA GLN A 11 39.34 38.46 16.76
C GLN A 11 38.64 38.44 15.39
N ARG A 12 39.34 38.80 14.30
CA ARG A 12 38.81 38.68 12.96
C ARG A 12 38.66 37.22 12.53
N PHE A 13 39.61 36.35 12.90
CA PHE A 13 39.52 34.93 12.64
C PHE A 13 38.36 34.27 13.42
N LEU A 14 38.25 34.53 14.70
CA LEU A 14 37.17 34.05 15.54
C LEU A 14 35.80 34.62 15.10
N LYS A 15 35.75 35.88 14.68
CA LYS A 15 34.54 36.48 14.15
C LYS A 15 34.15 35.87 12.78
N ALA A 16 35.12 35.66 11.88
CA ALA A 16 34.90 35.03 10.59
C ALA A 16 34.52 33.53 10.74
N GLU A 17 35.08 32.83 11.76
CA GLU A 17 34.68 31.48 12.08
C GLU A 17 33.28 31.41 12.70
N MET A 18 32.85 32.42 13.42
CA MET A 18 31.49 32.53 14.00
C MET A 18 30.46 32.96 12.93
N ASP A 19 30.85 33.88 12.03
CA ASP A 19 29.96 34.37 10.95
C ASP A 19 29.51 33.27 9.99
N TRP A 20 30.37 32.29 9.64
CA TRP A 20 29.96 31.17 8.81
C TRP A 20 29.00 30.22 9.54
N LEU A 21 29.23 29.98 10.83
CA LEU A 21 28.36 29.12 11.65
C LEU A 21 27.01 29.81 11.89
N GLU A 22 27.00 31.11 12.14
CA GLU A 22 25.78 31.91 12.29
C GLU A 22 24.97 31.89 10.97
N ASN A 23 25.61 32.10 9.82
CA ASN A 23 24.98 31.97 8.51
C ASN A 23 24.43 30.54 8.26
N LEU A 24 25.17 29.52 8.65
CA LEU A 24 24.74 28.12 8.50
C LEU A 24 23.54 27.78 9.37
N LEU A 25 23.48 28.33 10.59
CA LEU A 25 22.45 27.97 11.58
C LEU A 25 21.20 28.86 11.53
N PHE A 26 21.31 30.12 11.04
CA PHE A 26 20.22 31.10 11.19
C PHE A 26 19.89 31.88 9.90
N ASN A 27 20.66 31.75 8.82
CA ASN A 27 20.35 32.45 7.58
C ASN A 27 19.29 31.71 6.77
N ALA A 28 18.03 32.13 6.90
CA ALA A 28 16.87 31.51 6.25
C ALA A 28 16.96 31.43 4.71
N ASP A 29 17.74 32.33 4.06
CA ASP A 29 17.91 32.33 2.61
C ASP A 29 19.04 31.41 2.14
N SER A 30 19.84 30.89 3.06
CA SER A 30 20.92 29.96 2.74
C SER A 30 20.37 28.55 2.46
N ILE A 31 20.66 28.01 1.28
CA ILE A 31 20.31 26.62 0.93
C ILE A 31 20.95 25.65 1.93
N ALA A 32 22.19 25.91 2.36
CA ALA A 32 22.89 25.06 3.33
C ALA A 32 22.16 25.03 4.67
N HIS A 33 21.66 26.17 5.16
CA HIS A 33 20.81 26.25 6.35
C HIS A 33 19.55 25.39 6.20
N ILE A 34 18.83 25.57 5.08
CA ILE A 34 17.58 24.82 4.83
C ILE A 34 17.84 23.31 4.81
N VAL A 35 18.87 22.84 4.10
CA VAL A 35 19.23 21.43 4.05
C VAL A 35 19.61 20.89 5.43
N LEU A 36 20.36 21.67 6.23
CA LEU A 36 20.72 21.30 7.57
C LEU A 36 19.48 21.20 8.49
N LEU A 37 18.59 22.19 8.43
CA LEU A 37 17.34 22.22 9.19
C LEU A 37 16.47 21.00 8.84
N TYR A 38 16.23 20.72 7.56
CA TYR A 38 15.47 19.53 7.12
C TYR A 38 16.13 18.23 7.56
N SER A 39 17.45 18.12 7.43
CA SER A 39 18.20 16.93 7.86
C SER A 39 18.03 16.67 9.36
N PHE A 40 18.11 17.73 10.17
CA PHE A 40 17.91 17.65 11.61
C PHE A 40 16.47 17.26 11.96
N VAL A 41 15.48 17.93 11.37
CA VAL A 41 14.05 17.66 11.62
C VAL A 41 13.69 16.22 11.21
N ILE A 42 14.15 15.77 10.06
CA ILE A 42 13.86 14.41 9.56
C ILE A 42 14.57 13.37 10.43
N ALA A 43 15.87 13.53 10.70
CA ALA A 43 16.62 12.57 11.51
C ALA A 43 16.07 12.51 12.94
N GLY A 44 15.83 13.66 13.58
CA GLY A 44 15.23 13.76 14.91
C GLY A 44 13.84 13.13 14.97
N GLY A 45 12.99 13.44 13.98
CA GLY A 45 11.65 12.87 13.85
C GLY A 45 11.64 11.36 13.68
N VAL A 46 12.51 10.81 12.82
CA VAL A 46 12.63 9.36 12.62
C VAL A 46 13.16 8.67 13.89
N LEU A 47 14.12 9.26 14.57
CA LEU A 47 14.65 8.72 15.84
C LEU A 47 13.58 8.68 16.93
N LEU A 48 12.86 9.79 17.15
CA LEU A 48 11.76 9.87 18.11
C LEU A 48 10.59 8.97 17.71
N GLY A 49 10.33 8.81 16.40
CA GLY A 49 9.30 7.92 15.88
C GLY A 49 9.51 6.44 16.20
N LYS A 50 10.74 6.02 16.59
CA LYS A 50 11.03 4.66 17.08
C LYS A 50 10.60 4.44 18.52
N LEU A 51 10.33 5.50 19.27
CA LEU A 51 9.87 5.40 20.67
C LEU A 51 8.46 4.79 20.66
N LYS A 52 8.28 3.77 21.49
CA LYS A 52 6.98 3.12 21.69
C LYS A 52 6.31 3.67 22.94
N ILE A 53 5.17 4.32 22.76
CA ILE A 53 4.33 4.80 23.86
C ILE A 53 3.18 3.80 23.99
N PHE A 54 3.07 3.14 25.15
CA PHE A 54 2.10 2.03 25.37
C PHE A 54 2.17 0.90 24.31
N GLY A 55 3.38 0.63 23.77
CA GLY A 55 3.58 -0.39 22.76
C GLY A 55 3.31 0.06 21.31
N VAL A 56 2.80 1.28 21.11
CA VAL A 56 2.50 1.87 19.80
C VAL A 56 3.57 2.88 19.42
N SER A 57 4.07 2.80 18.18
CA SER A 57 5.01 3.77 17.62
C SER A 57 4.25 4.72 16.69
N LEU A 58 4.43 6.02 16.86
CA LEU A 58 3.85 7.03 15.96
C LEU A 58 4.62 7.18 14.64
N GLY A 59 5.75 6.46 14.50
CA GLY A 59 6.50 6.34 13.25
C GLY A 59 7.02 7.68 12.71
N VAL A 60 7.06 7.79 11.39
CA VAL A 60 7.59 8.98 10.68
C VAL A 60 6.81 10.27 10.92
N THR A 61 5.60 10.21 11.49
CA THR A 61 4.80 11.40 11.79
C THR A 61 5.46 12.29 12.85
N PHE A 62 6.37 11.75 13.68
CA PHE A 62 7.17 12.57 14.59
C PHE A 62 8.01 13.66 13.89
N ILE A 63 8.28 13.51 12.60
CA ILE A 63 8.93 14.55 11.78
C ILE A 63 8.13 15.86 11.84
N LEU A 64 6.80 15.77 11.76
CA LEU A 64 5.92 16.94 11.90
C LEU A 64 6.12 17.63 13.25
N PHE A 65 6.13 16.89 14.35
CA PHE A 65 6.26 17.45 15.69
C PHE A 65 7.65 18.08 15.94
N VAL A 66 8.72 17.44 15.44
CA VAL A 66 10.06 18.05 15.48
C VAL A 66 10.10 19.31 14.62
N GLY A 67 9.45 19.31 13.45
CA GLY A 67 9.31 20.48 12.60
C GLY A 67 8.57 21.61 13.31
N ILE A 68 7.44 21.32 13.95
CA ILE A 68 6.68 22.30 14.77
C ILE A 68 7.57 22.90 15.87
N LEU A 69 8.34 22.06 16.57
CA LEU A 69 9.25 22.53 17.61
C LEU A 69 10.31 23.50 17.05
N MET A 70 10.93 23.15 15.92
CA MET A 70 11.95 24.00 15.28
C MET A 70 11.33 25.32 14.78
N GLY A 71 10.18 25.25 14.12
CA GLY A 71 9.44 26.44 13.67
C GLY A 71 9.03 27.36 14.82
N HIS A 72 8.62 26.78 15.96
CA HIS A 72 8.29 27.54 17.18
C HIS A 72 9.51 28.31 17.71
N PHE A 73 10.70 27.72 17.65
CA PHE A 73 11.94 28.43 18.02
C PHE A 73 12.43 29.42 16.93
N GLY A 74 11.65 29.66 15.89
CA GLY A 74 11.98 30.63 14.85
C GLY A 74 12.97 30.09 13.80
N LEU A 75 13.33 28.80 13.86
CA LEU A 75 14.15 28.17 12.83
C LEU A 75 13.28 27.87 11.60
N THR A 76 13.45 28.66 10.57
CA THR A 76 12.65 28.59 9.34
C THR A 76 13.56 28.83 8.13
N GLY A 77 13.08 28.55 6.94
CA GLY A 77 13.79 28.77 5.69
C GLY A 77 13.03 29.67 4.73
N ASN A 78 13.68 29.96 3.60
CA ASN A 78 13.04 30.70 2.52
C ASN A 78 11.70 30.06 2.10
N ARG A 79 10.65 30.86 2.10
CA ARG A 79 9.26 30.41 1.91
C ARG A 79 9.04 29.70 0.58
N GLU A 80 9.65 30.19 -0.49
CA GLU A 80 9.51 29.61 -1.85
C GLU A 80 10.17 28.24 -1.93
N ILE A 81 11.38 28.12 -1.36
CA ILE A 81 12.11 26.84 -1.32
C ILE A 81 11.33 25.81 -0.48
N MET A 82 10.84 26.23 0.68
CA MET A 82 10.05 25.35 1.56
C MET A 82 8.72 24.91 0.91
N ASN A 83 8.06 25.79 0.13
CA ASN A 83 6.88 25.43 -0.65
C ASN A 83 7.22 24.40 -1.71
N PHE A 84 8.30 24.64 -2.48
CA PHE A 84 8.74 23.68 -3.51
C PHE A 84 9.05 22.31 -2.90
N VAL A 85 9.78 22.26 -1.78
CA VAL A 85 10.10 20.98 -1.10
C VAL A 85 8.85 20.29 -0.59
N GLN A 86 7.88 21.04 -0.04
CA GLN A 86 6.60 20.53 0.40
C GLN A 86 5.83 19.87 -0.75
N ASP A 87 5.66 20.60 -1.84
CA ASP A 87 4.84 20.17 -2.99
C ASP A 87 5.50 18.99 -3.71
N PHE A 88 6.80 19.05 -3.92
CA PHE A 88 7.56 17.95 -4.52
C PHE A 88 7.53 16.69 -3.64
N GLY A 89 7.68 16.86 -2.32
CA GLY A 89 7.55 15.79 -1.34
C GLY A 89 6.16 15.14 -1.40
N LEU A 90 5.11 15.95 -1.43
CA LEU A 90 3.72 15.50 -1.54
C LEU A 90 3.48 14.69 -2.83
N ILE A 91 3.89 15.23 -3.97
CA ILE A 91 3.76 14.57 -5.29
C ILE A 91 4.44 13.21 -5.28
N LEU A 92 5.70 13.16 -4.84
CA LEU A 92 6.48 11.92 -4.78
C LEU A 92 5.83 10.88 -3.86
N PHE A 93 5.41 11.31 -2.67
CA PHE A 93 4.74 10.48 -1.68
C PHE A 93 3.44 9.88 -2.22
N VAL A 94 2.54 10.71 -2.74
CA VAL A 94 1.24 10.28 -3.22
C VAL A 94 1.35 9.42 -4.47
N PHE A 95 2.27 9.75 -5.38
CA PHE A 95 2.54 8.94 -6.57
C PHE A 95 3.02 7.53 -6.22
N CYS A 96 3.97 7.42 -5.28
CA CYS A 96 4.46 6.11 -4.80
C CYS A 96 3.37 5.28 -4.11
N ILE A 97 2.47 5.93 -3.35
CA ILE A 97 1.26 5.27 -2.81
C ILE A 97 0.40 4.74 -3.95
N GLY A 98 0.10 5.55 -4.97
CA GLY A 98 -0.70 5.15 -6.11
C GLY A 98 -0.14 3.93 -6.86
N LEU A 99 1.19 3.87 -7.05
CA LEU A 99 1.88 2.72 -7.63
C LEU A 99 1.75 1.47 -6.75
N GLN A 100 1.86 1.61 -5.43
CA GLN A 100 1.73 0.49 -4.49
C GLN A 100 0.32 -0.07 -4.44
N VAL A 101 -0.67 0.80 -4.44
CA VAL A 101 -2.09 0.49 -4.26
C VAL A 101 -2.76 0.04 -5.57
N GLY A 102 -2.27 0.53 -6.72
CA GLY A 102 -2.90 0.33 -8.03
C GLY A 102 -3.21 -1.11 -8.42
N PRO A 103 -2.30 -2.09 -8.21
CA PRO A 103 -2.58 -3.49 -8.53
C PRO A 103 -3.76 -4.09 -7.74
N SER A 104 -3.90 -3.72 -6.46
CA SER A 104 -4.95 -4.23 -5.57
C SER A 104 -6.24 -3.43 -5.64
N PHE A 105 -6.21 -2.17 -6.08
CA PHE A 105 -7.38 -1.29 -6.15
C PHE A 105 -8.57 -1.94 -6.88
N PHE A 106 -8.35 -2.42 -8.10
CA PHE A 106 -9.42 -3.05 -8.90
C PHE A 106 -9.77 -4.46 -8.43
N SER A 107 -8.85 -5.18 -7.80
CA SER A 107 -9.12 -6.52 -7.27
C SER A 107 -9.93 -6.49 -5.99
N SER A 108 -9.86 -5.39 -5.23
CA SER A 108 -10.63 -5.21 -3.99
C SER A 108 -12.15 -5.13 -4.20
N PHE A 109 -12.61 -4.93 -5.45
CA PHE A 109 -14.03 -4.95 -5.80
C PHE A 109 -14.56 -6.32 -6.24
N LYS A 110 -13.78 -7.40 -6.11
CA LYS A 110 -14.26 -8.76 -6.37
C LYS A 110 -15.08 -9.31 -5.18
N LYS A 111 -15.70 -10.49 -5.35
CA LYS A 111 -16.54 -11.15 -4.33
C LYS A 111 -15.86 -11.14 -2.95
N GLY A 112 -16.56 -10.69 -1.92
CA GLY A 112 -16.06 -10.51 -0.55
C GLY A 112 -15.49 -9.11 -0.26
N GLY A 113 -14.73 -8.51 -1.16
CA GLY A 113 -14.15 -7.18 -0.98
C GLY A 113 -15.15 -6.03 -1.07
N VAL A 114 -16.25 -6.19 -1.82
CA VAL A 114 -17.29 -5.15 -1.96
C VAL A 114 -17.90 -4.78 -0.62
N THR A 115 -18.27 -5.76 0.19
CA THR A 115 -18.87 -5.53 1.52
C THR A 115 -17.89 -4.79 2.44
N MET A 116 -16.63 -5.21 2.47
CA MET A 116 -15.60 -4.53 3.26
C MET A 116 -15.38 -3.10 2.80
N ASN A 117 -15.33 -2.86 1.49
CA ASN A 117 -15.19 -1.52 0.92
C ASN A 117 -16.41 -0.62 1.18
N LEU A 118 -17.63 -1.16 1.20
CA LEU A 118 -18.83 -0.42 1.60
C LEU A 118 -18.77 0.00 3.07
N ILE A 119 -18.33 -0.89 3.96
CA ILE A 119 -18.17 -0.57 5.38
C ILE A 119 -17.09 0.50 5.56
N ALA A 120 -15.93 0.37 4.89
CA ALA A 120 -14.86 1.36 4.94
C ALA A 120 -15.31 2.73 4.41
N SER A 121 -16.07 2.76 3.30
CA SER A 121 -16.69 3.99 2.80
C SER A 121 -17.67 4.60 3.79
N GLY A 122 -18.43 3.75 4.50
CA GLY A 122 -19.30 4.18 5.60
C GLY A 122 -18.52 4.84 6.75
N VAL A 123 -17.35 4.28 7.13
CA VAL A 123 -16.45 4.92 8.12
C VAL A 123 -16.02 6.29 7.63
N VAL A 124 -15.56 6.42 6.38
CA VAL A 124 -15.11 7.70 5.81
C VAL A 124 -16.23 8.74 5.82
N LEU A 125 -17.42 8.36 5.33
CA LEU A 125 -18.58 9.27 5.28
C LEU A 125 -19.05 9.69 6.68
N LEU A 126 -19.06 8.76 7.65
CA LEU A 126 -19.40 9.10 9.04
C LEU A 126 -18.35 9.99 9.70
N ASN A 127 -17.05 9.80 9.42
CA ASN A 127 -16.02 10.73 9.91
C ASN A 127 -16.31 12.16 9.44
N ILE A 128 -16.64 12.33 8.15
CA ILE A 128 -16.99 13.63 7.57
C ILE A 128 -18.28 14.17 8.21
N THR A 129 -19.30 13.34 8.33
CA THR A 129 -20.57 13.74 8.95
C THR A 129 -20.37 14.22 10.39
N VAL A 130 -19.62 13.48 11.19
CA VAL A 130 -19.33 13.87 12.58
C VAL A 130 -18.55 15.20 12.60
N MET A 131 -17.54 15.35 11.75
CA MET A 131 -16.79 16.61 11.63
C MET A 131 -17.70 17.79 11.27
N LEU A 132 -18.58 17.61 10.26
CA LEU A 132 -19.52 18.67 9.83
C LEU A 132 -20.52 19.02 10.94
N VAL A 133 -21.03 18.03 11.68
CA VAL A 133 -21.91 18.28 12.82
C VAL A 133 -21.19 19.05 13.92
N LEU A 134 -19.96 18.67 14.26
CA LEU A 134 -19.16 19.39 15.24
C LEU A 134 -18.86 20.82 14.80
N TRP A 135 -18.52 21.01 13.52
CA TRP A 135 -18.34 22.34 12.93
C TRP A 135 -19.57 23.22 13.10
N LEU A 136 -20.75 22.74 12.65
CA LEU A 136 -21.99 23.50 12.70
C LEU A 136 -22.50 23.81 14.12
N THR A 137 -22.05 23.04 15.14
CA THR A 137 -22.53 23.16 16.52
C THR A 137 -21.58 23.87 17.46
N LEU A 138 -20.26 23.81 17.19
CA LEU A 138 -19.24 24.27 18.15
C LEU A 138 -18.31 25.34 17.60
N PHE A 139 -18.31 25.59 16.30
CA PHE A 139 -17.34 26.46 15.64
C PHE A 139 -17.99 27.45 14.69
N ASP A 140 -17.27 28.51 14.38
CA ASP A 140 -17.64 29.47 13.38
C ASP A 140 -17.32 28.98 11.95
N THR A 141 -17.93 29.64 10.95
CA THR A 141 -17.73 29.26 9.53
C THR A 141 -16.29 29.34 9.07
N GLU A 142 -15.50 30.24 9.65
CA GLU A 142 -14.08 30.46 9.32
C GLU A 142 -13.17 29.35 9.83
N ASP A 143 -13.63 28.54 10.79
CA ASP A 143 -12.85 27.45 11.40
C ASP A 143 -12.87 26.14 10.61
N LEU A 144 -13.69 26.05 9.57
CA LEU A 144 -13.82 24.83 8.76
C LEU A 144 -12.48 24.30 8.22
N PRO A 145 -11.57 25.14 7.68
CA PRO A 145 -10.26 24.66 7.24
C PRO A 145 -9.50 23.96 8.37
N MET A 146 -9.48 24.53 9.57
CA MET A 146 -8.81 23.94 10.74
C MET A 146 -9.42 22.58 11.10
N LEU A 147 -10.76 22.46 11.06
CA LEU A 147 -11.45 21.19 11.33
C LEU A 147 -11.20 20.12 10.26
N VAL A 148 -10.95 20.50 9.00
CA VAL A 148 -10.47 19.56 7.99
C VAL A 148 -9.06 19.06 8.35
N GLY A 149 -8.21 19.91 8.91
CA GLY A 149 -6.94 19.50 9.50
C GLY A 149 -7.13 18.50 10.65
N VAL A 150 -8.05 18.79 11.57
CA VAL A 150 -8.45 17.89 12.68
C VAL A 150 -8.98 16.56 12.14
N LEU A 151 -9.86 16.57 11.14
CA LEU A 151 -10.35 15.34 10.47
C LEU A 151 -9.19 14.50 9.94
N CYS A 152 -8.27 15.11 9.18
CA CYS A 152 -7.12 14.40 8.64
C CYS A 152 -6.20 13.81 9.73
N GLY A 153 -6.00 14.54 10.84
CA GLY A 153 -5.24 14.08 12.01
C GLY A 153 -5.95 12.93 12.73
N ALA A 154 -7.23 13.07 12.99
CA ALA A 154 -8.08 12.09 13.67
C ALA A 154 -8.08 10.70 13.00
N VAL A 155 -7.95 10.68 11.67
CA VAL A 155 -7.92 9.45 10.87
C VAL A 155 -6.54 9.15 10.28
N THR A 156 -5.50 9.80 10.81
CA THR A 156 -4.09 9.60 10.43
C THR A 156 -3.79 9.74 8.92
N ASN A 157 -4.59 10.55 8.21
CA ASN A 157 -4.51 10.69 6.76
C ASN A 157 -3.66 11.88 6.31
N THR A 158 -2.36 11.71 6.27
CA THR A 158 -1.40 12.72 5.80
C THR A 158 -1.60 13.14 4.33
N PRO A 159 -1.91 12.23 3.37
CA PRO A 159 -2.20 12.64 1.99
C PRO A 159 -3.45 13.53 1.88
N GLY A 160 -4.46 13.31 2.71
CA GLY A 160 -5.65 14.18 2.79
C GLY A 160 -5.31 15.58 3.29
N LEU A 161 -4.43 15.69 4.30
CA LEU A 161 -3.90 16.97 4.74
C LEU A 161 -3.21 17.72 3.59
N GLY A 162 -2.38 17.01 2.82
CA GLY A 162 -1.69 17.59 1.66
C GLY A 162 -2.67 18.08 0.59
N ALA A 163 -3.70 17.31 0.30
CA ALA A 163 -4.74 17.69 -0.68
C ALA A 163 -5.57 18.89 -0.20
N ALA A 164 -5.89 18.97 1.09
CA ALA A 164 -6.58 20.10 1.69
C ALA A 164 -5.72 21.37 1.67
N ASN A 165 -4.44 21.28 2.03
CA ASN A 165 -3.48 22.39 1.95
C ASN A 165 -3.33 22.91 0.51
N GLU A 166 -3.23 22.03 -0.47
CA GLU A 166 -3.19 22.40 -1.89
C GLU A 166 -4.45 23.15 -2.32
N ALA A 167 -5.63 22.65 -1.91
CA ALA A 167 -6.90 23.32 -2.20
C ALA A 167 -6.97 24.74 -1.60
N LEU A 168 -6.56 24.90 -0.34
CA LEU A 168 -6.48 26.19 0.34
C LEU A 168 -5.49 27.15 -0.35
N SER A 169 -4.34 26.63 -0.77
CA SER A 169 -3.35 27.42 -1.52
C SER A 169 -3.90 27.93 -2.85
N GLN A 170 -4.66 27.08 -3.57
CA GLN A 170 -5.33 27.48 -4.83
C GLN A 170 -6.39 28.56 -4.63
N MET A 171 -7.03 28.59 -3.44
CA MET A 171 -8.03 29.61 -3.07
C MET A 171 -7.42 30.88 -2.48
N GLY A 172 -6.09 30.92 -2.27
CA GLY A 172 -5.42 32.06 -1.66
C GLY A 172 -5.72 32.22 -0.18
N TYR A 173 -5.99 31.13 0.53
CA TYR A 173 -6.27 31.14 1.96
C TYR A 173 -5.10 31.74 2.77
N ALA A 174 -5.40 32.71 3.62
CA ALA A 174 -4.45 33.42 4.45
C ALA A 174 -4.63 33.16 5.98
N GLY A 175 -5.52 32.25 6.34
CA GLY A 175 -5.77 31.88 7.74
C GLY A 175 -4.70 30.97 8.33
N PRO A 176 -4.92 30.48 9.58
CA PRO A 176 -4.00 29.60 10.28
C PRO A 176 -3.72 28.30 9.53
N ASP A 177 -2.49 27.77 9.65
CA ASP A 177 -2.10 26.52 9.01
C ASP A 177 -2.90 25.33 9.58
N ILE A 178 -3.62 24.62 8.71
CA ILE A 178 -4.46 23.46 9.08
C ILE A 178 -3.65 22.28 9.64
N ALA A 179 -2.33 22.29 9.47
CA ALA A 179 -1.44 21.32 10.09
C ALA A 179 -1.46 21.40 11.63
N ASN A 180 -1.81 22.54 12.21
CA ASN A 180 -2.00 22.67 13.66
C ASN A 180 -3.19 21.80 14.12
N GLY A 181 -4.32 21.84 13.44
CA GLY A 181 -5.45 20.95 13.70
C GLY A 181 -5.11 19.48 13.55
N TYR A 182 -4.36 19.15 12.50
CA TYR A 182 -3.83 17.79 12.28
C TYR A 182 -2.96 17.34 13.46
N ALA A 183 -2.00 18.18 13.89
CA ALA A 183 -1.08 17.85 14.97
C ALA A 183 -1.81 17.65 16.32
N CYS A 184 -2.86 18.44 16.59
CA CYS A 184 -3.68 18.28 17.80
C CYS A 184 -4.41 16.93 17.82
N ALA A 185 -5.02 16.54 16.70
CA ALA A 185 -5.88 15.36 16.64
C ALA A 185 -5.12 14.04 16.47
N TYR A 186 -3.94 14.06 15.82
CA TYR A 186 -3.22 12.85 15.40
C TYR A 186 -2.86 11.89 16.54
N PRO A 187 -2.25 12.32 17.68
CA PRO A 187 -1.86 11.40 18.73
C PRO A 187 -3.04 10.64 19.34
N LEU A 188 -4.13 11.36 19.64
CA LEU A 188 -5.35 10.75 20.15
C LEU A 188 -6.15 10.02 19.07
N GLY A 189 -5.97 10.36 17.80
CA GLY A 189 -6.48 9.61 16.67
C GLY A 189 -5.97 8.17 16.68
N VAL A 190 -4.65 7.96 16.74
CA VAL A 190 -4.03 6.62 16.82
C VAL A 190 -4.53 5.85 18.06
N VAL A 191 -4.51 6.49 19.22
CA VAL A 191 -5.00 5.87 20.46
C VAL A 191 -6.49 5.56 20.36
N GLY A 192 -7.29 6.44 19.77
CA GLY A 192 -8.73 6.28 19.56
C GLY A 192 -9.07 5.12 18.63
N ILE A 193 -8.31 4.95 17.53
CA ILE A 193 -8.50 3.82 16.60
C ILE A 193 -8.26 2.49 17.31
N ILE A 194 -7.15 2.36 18.02
CA ILE A 194 -6.81 1.14 18.77
C ILE A 194 -7.80 0.93 19.92
N GLY A 195 -8.11 1.99 20.68
CA GLY A 195 -9.06 1.96 21.79
C GLY A 195 -10.46 1.57 21.36
N ALA A 196 -10.98 2.12 20.24
CA ALA A 196 -12.27 1.76 19.67
C ALA A 196 -12.29 0.29 19.21
N THR A 197 -11.19 -0.20 18.64
CA THR A 197 -11.04 -1.60 18.24
C THR A 197 -11.12 -2.52 19.48
N ILE A 198 -10.42 -2.19 20.57
CA ILE A 198 -10.47 -2.92 21.83
C ILE A 198 -11.87 -2.86 22.43
N LEU A 199 -12.53 -1.71 22.41
CA LEU A 199 -13.89 -1.53 22.92
C LEU A 199 -14.89 -2.41 22.14
N LEU A 200 -14.79 -2.47 20.82
CA LEU A 200 -15.60 -3.38 19.97
C LEU A 200 -15.43 -4.84 20.38
N ARG A 201 -14.20 -5.27 20.73
CA ARG A 201 -13.96 -6.62 21.26
C ARG A 201 -14.82 -6.91 22.47
N HIS A 202 -14.85 -5.99 23.43
CA HIS A 202 -15.59 -6.14 24.67
C HIS A 202 -17.11 -6.06 24.44
N LEU A 203 -17.57 -5.10 23.64
CA LEU A 203 -19.00 -4.93 23.30
C LEU A 203 -19.55 -6.16 22.57
N CYS A 204 -18.80 -6.73 21.65
CA CYS A 204 -19.21 -7.90 20.87
C CYS A 204 -18.86 -9.24 21.57
N ARG A 205 -18.30 -9.22 22.79
CA ARG A 205 -17.88 -10.41 23.55
C ARG A 205 -17.07 -11.39 22.70
N VAL A 206 -16.06 -10.88 21.98
CA VAL A 206 -15.28 -11.67 21.03
C VAL A 206 -14.41 -12.70 21.74
N ASN A 207 -14.52 -13.96 21.33
CA ASN A 207 -13.65 -15.06 21.76
C ASN A 207 -12.63 -15.37 20.64
N PHE A 208 -11.35 -15.13 20.91
CA PHE A 208 -10.28 -15.30 19.92
C PHE A 208 -10.15 -16.72 19.39
N GLN A 209 -10.33 -17.73 20.24
CA GLN A 209 -10.26 -19.13 19.82
C GLN A 209 -11.33 -19.43 18.76
N LYS A 210 -12.56 -18.96 19.02
CA LYS A 210 -13.68 -19.15 18.08
C LYS A 210 -13.44 -18.40 16.76
N GLU A 211 -12.91 -17.16 16.81
CA GLU A 211 -12.59 -16.38 15.62
C GLU A 211 -11.49 -17.06 14.78
N GLU A 212 -10.51 -17.67 15.44
CA GLU A 212 -9.44 -18.42 14.76
C GLU A 212 -9.99 -19.69 14.10
N ASP A 213 -10.88 -20.42 14.79
CA ASP A 213 -11.50 -21.62 14.24
C ASP A 213 -12.42 -21.28 13.05
N GLU A 214 -13.17 -20.17 13.13
CA GLU A 214 -13.97 -19.67 12.00
C GLU A 214 -13.08 -19.32 10.78
N LEU A 215 -11.93 -18.66 10.99
CA LEU A 215 -10.99 -18.38 9.91
C LEU A 215 -10.43 -19.65 9.27
N LYS A 216 -10.07 -20.65 10.07
CA LYS A 216 -9.59 -21.93 9.53
C LYS A 216 -10.66 -22.64 8.71
N GLN A 217 -11.93 -22.49 9.06
CA GLN A 217 -13.06 -23.00 8.28
C GLN A 217 -13.33 -22.18 7.02
N GLU A 218 -13.17 -20.83 7.07
CA GLU A 218 -13.30 -19.95 5.91
C GLU A 218 -12.09 -20.07 4.95
N GLU A 219 -10.89 -20.33 5.46
CA GLU A 219 -9.71 -20.65 4.66
C GLU A 219 -9.86 -21.95 3.86
N GLY A 220 -10.82 -22.80 4.22
CA GLY A 220 -11.29 -23.94 3.43
C GLY A 220 -12.00 -23.53 2.12
N ASN A 221 -12.10 -22.26 1.76
CA ASN A 221 -12.68 -21.79 0.51
C ASN A 221 -11.69 -20.91 -0.30
N PRO A 222 -10.60 -21.44 -0.84
CA PRO A 222 -9.58 -20.66 -1.50
C PRO A 222 -9.64 -20.77 -3.02
N HIS A 223 -10.32 -19.84 -3.65
CA HIS A 223 -10.30 -19.71 -5.12
C HIS A 223 -8.92 -19.35 -5.72
N ILE A 224 -7.83 -19.24 -4.94
CA ILE A 224 -6.57 -18.70 -5.44
C ILE A 224 -5.33 -19.48 -4.99
N LYS A 225 -5.39 -20.26 -3.90
CA LYS A 225 -4.21 -21.06 -3.48
C LYS A 225 -4.04 -22.29 -4.37
N PRO A 226 -2.84 -22.53 -4.91
CA PRO A 226 -2.56 -23.73 -5.66
C PRO A 226 -2.58 -24.95 -4.72
N HIS A 227 -3.53 -25.86 -4.93
CA HIS A 227 -3.60 -27.14 -4.25
C HIS A 227 -2.76 -28.17 -5.02
N LEU A 228 -1.89 -28.86 -4.29
CA LEU A 228 -1.02 -29.90 -4.87
C LEU A 228 -1.55 -31.26 -4.44
N MET A 229 -1.73 -32.15 -5.40
CA MET A 229 -2.22 -33.49 -5.13
C MET A 229 -1.61 -34.54 -6.05
N HIS A 230 -1.51 -35.76 -5.56
CA HIS A 230 -1.15 -36.92 -6.34
C HIS A 230 -2.41 -37.73 -6.60
N VAL A 231 -2.65 -38.04 -7.86
CA VAL A 231 -3.84 -38.76 -8.29
C VAL A 231 -3.44 -39.93 -9.20
N GLU A 232 -3.91 -41.13 -8.89
CA GLU A 232 -3.76 -42.29 -9.73
C GLU A 232 -4.97 -42.43 -10.65
N VAL A 233 -4.72 -42.64 -11.95
CA VAL A 233 -5.78 -42.82 -12.95
C VAL A 233 -6.47 -44.16 -12.71
N HIS A 234 -7.73 -44.14 -12.33
CA HIS A 234 -8.57 -45.31 -12.11
C HIS A 234 -9.77 -45.35 -13.07
N ASN A 235 -10.09 -44.22 -13.71
CA ASN A 235 -11.21 -44.12 -14.62
C ASN A 235 -10.83 -44.68 -15.98
N GLU A 236 -11.38 -45.85 -16.34
CA GLU A 236 -11.14 -46.53 -17.62
C GLU A 236 -11.51 -45.67 -18.83
N ALA A 237 -12.49 -44.75 -18.69
CA ALA A 237 -12.90 -43.85 -19.78
C ALA A 237 -11.79 -42.86 -20.20
N LEU A 238 -10.77 -42.67 -19.37
CA LEU A 238 -9.61 -41.81 -19.65
C LEU A 238 -8.47 -42.56 -20.33
N SER A 239 -8.49 -43.90 -20.31
CA SER A 239 -7.46 -44.71 -20.97
C SER A 239 -7.46 -44.47 -22.48
N GLY A 240 -6.30 -44.14 -23.02
CA GLY A 240 -6.16 -43.78 -24.45
C GLY A 240 -6.55 -42.33 -24.80
N LYS A 241 -6.98 -41.53 -23.83
CA LYS A 241 -7.27 -40.11 -24.06
C LYS A 241 -6.04 -39.23 -23.80
N THR A 242 -5.94 -38.15 -24.58
CA THR A 242 -4.88 -37.16 -24.38
C THR A 242 -5.19 -36.22 -23.19
N LEU A 243 -4.15 -35.66 -22.59
CA LEU A 243 -4.29 -34.65 -21.51
C LEU A 243 -5.22 -33.50 -21.94
N MET A 244 -5.15 -33.08 -23.21
CA MET A 244 -6.01 -32.03 -23.74
C MET A 244 -7.48 -32.43 -23.71
N ALA A 245 -7.79 -33.63 -24.19
CA ALA A 245 -9.16 -34.18 -24.20
C ALA A 245 -9.71 -34.31 -22.76
N VAL A 246 -8.88 -34.77 -21.81
CA VAL A 246 -9.26 -34.86 -20.38
C VAL A 246 -9.60 -33.51 -19.81
N ARG A 247 -8.82 -32.46 -20.12
CA ARG A 247 -9.08 -31.08 -19.68
C ARG A 247 -10.36 -30.51 -20.25
N GLU A 248 -10.64 -30.75 -21.53
CA GLU A 248 -11.87 -30.33 -22.20
C GLU A 248 -13.11 -31.00 -21.58
N PHE A 249 -13.03 -32.31 -21.33
CA PHE A 249 -14.11 -33.06 -20.69
C PHE A 249 -14.41 -32.58 -19.27
N LEU A 250 -13.35 -32.32 -18.48
CA LEU A 250 -13.50 -31.90 -17.09
C LEU A 250 -13.98 -30.45 -16.96
N ASN A 251 -13.73 -29.64 -17.99
CA ASN A 251 -14.01 -28.20 -18.01
C ASN A 251 -13.51 -27.46 -16.75
N ARG A 252 -12.35 -27.88 -16.25
CA ARG A 252 -11.68 -27.32 -15.06
C ARG A 252 -10.22 -27.06 -15.39
N ASP A 253 -9.67 -25.99 -14.78
CA ASP A 253 -8.28 -25.62 -14.96
C ASP A 253 -7.39 -26.39 -13.98
N PHE A 254 -6.48 -27.20 -14.48
CA PHE A 254 -5.41 -27.83 -13.71
C PHE A 254 -4.11 -27.91 -14.51
N VAL A 255 -3.00 -28.00 -13.81
CA VAL A 255 -1.68 -28.26 -14.39
C VAL A 255 -1.20 -29.62 -13.94
N CYS A 256 -1.06 -30.56 -14.88
CA CYS A 256 -0.34 -31.80 -14.60
C CYS A 256 1.17 -31.50 -14.69
N SER A 257 1.81 -31.43 -13.53
CA SER A 257 3.21 -31.06 -13.42
C SER A 257 4.15 -32.17 -13.87
N ARG A 258 3.81 -33.40 -13.47
CA ARG A 258 4.58 -34.63 -13.76
C ARG A 258 3.61 -35.79 -13.91
N ILE A 259 4.03 -36.79 -14.68
CA ILE A 259 3.34 -38.09 -14.83
C ILE A 259 4.36 -39.21 -14.63
N LEU A 260 3.99 -40.22 -13.86
CA LEU A 260 4.72 -41.46 -13.72
C LEU A 260 3.99 -42.54 -14.53
N GLN A 261 4.63 -43.00 -15.59
CA GLN A 261 4.15 -44.06 -16.48
C GLN A 261 5.22 -45.13 -16.61
N ASN A 262 4.88 -46.40 -16.40
CA ASN A 262 5.80 -47.54 -16.53
C ASN A 262 7.14 -47.34 -15.74
N GLY A 263 7.10 -46.73 -14.58
CA GLY A 263 8.30 -46.44 -13.77
C GLY A 263 9.14 -45.25 -14.23
N HIS A 264 8.72 -44.51 -15.26
CA HIS A 264 9.41 -43.32 -15.74
C HIS A 264 8.61 -42.04 -15.47
N VAL A 265 9.28 -41.06 -14.85
CA VAL A 265 8.69 -39.74 -14.64
C VAL A 265 8.99 -38.84 -15.82
N SER A 266 7.94 -38.25 -16.37
CA SER A 266 8.03 -37.30 -17.48
C SER A 266 7.15 -36.08 -17.27
N ILE A 267 7.38 -35.03 -18.08
CA ILE A 267 6.50 -33.86 -18.15
C ILE A 267 5.42 -34.13 -19.19
N PRO A 268 4.14 -34.15 -18.78
CA PRO A 268 3.08 -34.36 -19.75
C PRO A 268 2.93 -33.14 -20.67
N THR A 269 2.77 -33.43 -21.95
CA THR A 269 2.39 -32.48 -22.99
C THR A 269 0.88 -32.58 -23.27
N ARG A 270 0.36 -31.72 -24.14
CA ARG A 270 -1.06 -31.77 -24.54
C ARG A 270 -1.47 -33.12 -25.13
N ASP A 271 -0.54 -33.78 -25.80
CA ASP A 271 -0.74 -35.03 -26.53
C ASP A 271 -0.39 -36.26 -25.67
N THR A 272 0.02 -36.10 -24.41
CA THR A 272 0.32 -37.21 -23.51
C THR A 272 -0.94 -38.03 -23.26
N ILE A 273 -0.87 -39.31 -23.57
CA ILE A 273 -1.97 -40.28 -23.42
C ILE A 273 -1.95 -40.86 -22.02
N PHE A 274 -3.12 -40.91 -21.37
CA PHE A 274 -3.29 -41.49 -20.05
C PHE A 274 -3.64 -42.98 -20.14
N HIS A 275 -3.16 -43.76 -19.18
CA HIS A 275 -3.51 -45.14 -18.95
C HIS A 275 -3.93 -45.37 -17.51
N VAL A 276 -4.74 -46.40 -17.29
CA VAL A 276 -5.09 -46.79 -15.91
C VAL A 276 -3.82 -47.21 -15.17
N GLY A 277 -3.67 -46.70 -13.93
CA GLY A 277 -2.48 -46.90 -13.10
C GLY A 277 -1.41 -45.80 -13.23
N ASP A 278 -1.55 -44.88 -14.16
CA ASP A 278 -0.66 -43.72 -14.26
C ASP A 278 -0.82 -42.85 -13.00
N GLN A 279 0.29 -42.36 -12.48
CA GLN A 279 0.28 -41.44 -11.31
C GLN A 279 0.58 -40.03 -11.77
N LEU A 280 -0.31 -39.12 -11.42
CA LEU A 280 -0.25 -37.71 -11.86
C LEU A 280 0.07 -36.81 -10.65
N PHE A 281 1.00 -35.90 -10.82
CA PHE A 281 1.18 -34.77 -9.91
C PHE A 281 0.45 -33.55 -10.45
N ILE A 282 -0.67 -33.22 -9.81
CA ILE A 282 -1.59 -32.19 -10.27
C ILE A 282 -1.52 -30.96 -9.35
N VAL A 283 -1.56 -29.79 -9.96
CA VAL A 283 -1.73 -28.49 -9.31
C VAL A 283 -3.01 -27.85 -9.85
N CYS A 284 -3.96 -27.56 -9.01
CA CYS A 284 -5.25 -26.96 -9.36
C CYS A 284 -5.69 -25.92 -8.32
N ALA A 285 -6.82 -25.28 -8.55
CA ALA A 285 -7.50 -24.54 -7.49
C ALA A 285 -8.07 -25.56 -6.47
N GLU A 286 -8.08 -25.18 -5.20
CA GLU A 286 -8.53 -26.10 -4.11
C GLU A 286 -9.99 -26.53 -4.30
N ASP A 287 -10.86 -25.63 -4.76
CA ASP A 287 -12.26 -25.93 -5.07
C ASP A 287 -12.46 -26.95 -6.20
N ASP A 288 -11.48 -27.10 -7.06
CA ASP A 288 -11.54 -28.04 -8.18
C ASP A 288 -10.95 -29.43 -7.82
N ALA A 289 -10.25 -29.52 -6.67
CA ALA A 289 -9.48 -30.72 -6.30
C ALA A 289 -10.36 -31.98 -6.22
N GLU A 290 -11.47 -31.90 -5.47
CA GLU A 290 -12.39 -33.04 -5.29
C GLU A 290 -13.04 -33.48 -6.60
N ALA A 291 -13.43 -32.51 -7.45
CA ALA A 291 -14.01 -32.82 -8.76
C ALA A 291 -12.99 -33.50 -9.70
N ILE A 292 -11.73 -33.04 -9.65
CA ILE A 292 -10.63 -33.61 -10.43
C ILE A 292 -10.32 -35.04 -9.95
N ILE A 293 -10.26 -35.26 -8.62
CA ILE A 293 -10.03 -36.59 -8.04
C ILE A 293 -11.16 -37.54 -8.43
N ALA A 294 -12.42 -37.13 -8.23
CA ALA A 294 -13.59 -37.95 -8.55
C ALA A 294 -13.65 -38.34 -10.03
N PHE A 295 -13.14 -37.49 -10.92
CA PHE A 295 -13.15 -37.76 -12.37
C PHE A 295 -11.95 -38.60 -12.84
N ILE A 296 -10.76 -38.35 -12.31
CA ILE A 296 -9.52 -39.03 -12.74
C ILE A 296 -9.35 -40.38 -12.04
N GLY A 297 -9.60 -40.44 -10.74
CA GLY A 297 -9.40 -41.66 -9.99
C GLY A 297 -9.29 -41.42 -8.49
N ARG A 298 -8.23 -41.90 -7.86
CA ARG A 298 -8.07 -41.78 -6.40
C ARG A 298 -6.82 -40.99 -6.02
N ARG A 299 -6.90 -40.35 -4.85
CA ARG A 299 -5.75 -39.70 -4.23
C ARG A 299 -4.76 -40.77 -3.73
N VAL A 300 -3.48 -40.57 -4.03
CA VAL A 300 -2.37 -41.42 -3.58
C VAL A 300 -1.32 -40.57 -2.91
N GLU A 301 -0.68 -41.12 -1.87
CA GLU A 301 0.49 -40.50 -1.26
C GLU A 301 1.74 -41.11 -1.91
N VAL A 302 2.44 -40.33 -2.71
CA VAL A 302 3.67 -40.74 -3.36
C VAL A 302 4.77 -39.79 -2.95
N ASP A 303 5.82 -40.36 -2.34
CA ASP A 303 7.03 -39.59 -2.08
C ASP A 303 7.94 -39.64 -3.32
N TRP A 304 7.85 -38.58 -4.12
CA TRP A 304 8.62 -38.44 -5.35
C TRP A 304 10.12 -38.17 -5.09
N GLU A 305 10.49 -37.88 -3.83
CA GLU A 305 11.87 -37.60 -3.42
C GLU A 305 12.60 -38.87 -2.94
N SER A 306 11.87 -39.82 -2.36
CA SER A 306 12.45 -41.04 -1.76
C SER A 306 12.59 -42.21 -2.73
N GLN A 307 11.89 -42.20 -3.84
CA GLN A 307 12.08 -43.20 -4.88
C GLN A 307 13.32 -42.80 -5.72
N ASP A 308 14.28 -43.71 -5.84
CA ASP A 308 15.46 -43.65 -6.74
C ASP A 308 15.04 -43.62 -8.24
N ILE A 309 14.02 -42.81 -8.53
CA ILE A 309 13.56 -42.54 -9.87
C ILE A 309 14.56 -41.57 -10.46
N ASN A 310 15.38 -42.01 -11.37
CA ASN A 310 16.31 -41.24 -12.18
C ASN A 310 15.49 -40.18 -12.99
N SER A 311 14.92 -39.20 -12.26
CA SER A 311 14.15 -38.14 -12.86
C SER A 311 15.07 -36.93 -13.06
N PRO A 312 15.44 -36.61 -14.31
CA PRO A 312 16.26 -35.42 -14.61
C PRO A 312 15.47 -34.12 -14.44
N LEU A 313 14.32 -34.16 -13.78
CA LEU A 313 13.42 -33.03 -13.63
C LEU A 313 13.73 -32.24 -12.36
N ILE A 314 14.03 -30.95 -12.54
CA ILE A 314 14.22 -30.01 -11.44
C ILE A 314 13.03 -29.06 -11.33
N SER A 315 12.79 -28.59 -10.10
CA SER A 315 11.87 -27.48 -9.84
C SER A 315 12.69 -26.25 -9.46
N ARG A 316 12.48 -25.14 -10.20
CA ARG A 316 13.23 -23.89 -9.95
C ARG A 316 12.30 -22.69 -9.97
N ARG A 317 12.56 -21.74 -9.06
CA ARG A 317 11.89 -20.42 -9.09
C ARG A 317 12.64 -19.51 -10.05
N ILE A 318 11.95 -19.01 -11.08
CA ILE A 318 12.49 -18.12 -12.11
C ILE A 318 11.82 -16.76 -11.97
N LEU A 319 12.63 -15.70 -11.90
CA LEU A 319 12.17 -14.33 -11.78
C LEU A 319 11.98 -13.72 -13.17
N VAL A 320 10.81 -13.14 -13.42
CA VAL A 320 10.51 -12.41 -14.66
C VAL A 320 11.14 -11.03 -14.61
N THR A 321 12.19 -10.80 -15.39
CA THR A 321 12.91 -9.52 -15.45
C THR A 321 13.00 -8.92 -16.85
N GLN A 322 12.53 -9.64 -17.87
CA GLN A 322 12.50 -9.20 -19.25
C GLN A 322 11.24 -8.39 -19.54
N SER A 323 11.40 -7.11 -19.91
CA SER A 323 10.28 -6.22 -20.30
C SER A 323 9.47 -6.74 -21.49
N LYS A 324 10.08 -7.53 -22.39
CA LYS A 324 9.41 -8.12 -23.57
C LYS A 324 8.36 -9.17 -23.19
N VAL A 325 8.42 -9.72 -21.98
CA VAL A 325 7.48 -10.73 -21.47
C VAL A 325 6.33 -10.09 -20.68
N ASN A 326 6.50 -8.84 -20.27
CA ASN A 326 5.50 -8.10 -19.51
C ASN A 326 4.18 -7.99 -20.27
N GLY A 327 3.08 -8.44 -19.64
CA GLY A 327 1.74 -8.41 -20.21
C GLY A 327 1.39 -9.59 -21.12
N LYS A 328 2.34 -10.50 -21.46
CA LYS A 328 2.05 -11.71 -22.20
C LYS A 328 1.39 -12.74 -21.30
N SER A 329 0.41 -13.50 -21.82
CA SER A 329 -0.19 -14.59 -21.07
C SER A 329 0.70 -15.83 -21.05
N LEU A 330 0.54 -16.69 -20.04
CA LEU A 330 1.25 -17.98 -20.00
C LEU A 330 0.97 -18.84 -21.24
N GLY A 331 -0.27 -18.79 -21.74
CA GLY A 331 -0.66 -19.51 -22.96
C GLY A 331 0.09 -19.03 -24.20
N GLU A 332 0.29 -17.69 -24.35
CA GLU A 332 1.07 -17.12 -25.48
C GLU A 332 2.55 -17.47 -25.43
N LEU A 333 3.09 -17.81 -24.28
CA LEU A 333 4.50 -18.15 -24.11
C LEU A 333 4.81 -19.62 -24.38
N HIS A 334 3.79 -20.47 -24.50
CA HIS A 334 3.88 -21.87 -24.90
C HIS A 334 4.98 -22.67 -24.18
N PHE A 335 5.09 -22.52 -22.85
CA PHE A 335 6.19 -23.10 -22.06
C PHE A 335 6.32 -24.61 -22.22
N SER A 336 5.22 -25.35 -22.22
CA SER A 336 5.24 -26.81 -22.35
C SER A 336 5.61 -27.27 -23.76
N SER A 337 5.09 -26.63 -24.82
CA SER A 337 5.33 -27.04 -26.19
C SER A 337 6.67 -26.56 -26.75
N ILE A 338 7.16 -25.37 -26.35
CA ILE A 338 8.42 -24.81 -26.89
C ILE A 338 9.62 -25.24 -26.04
N TYR A 339 9.47 -25.28 -24.74
CA TYR A 339 10.58 -25.49 -23.81
C TYR A 339 10.54 -26.85 -23.11
N GLY A 340 9.42 -27.59 -23.17
CA GLY A 340 9.24 -28.84 -22.46
C GLY A 340 9.23 -28.66 -20.92
N VAL A 341 8.70 -27.54 -20.42
CA VAL A 341 8.58 -27.25 -19.00
C VAL A 341 7.16 -26.87 -18.62
N ASN A 342 6.77 -27.16 -17.40
CA ASN A 342 5.50 -26.71 -16.84
C ASN A 342 5.70 -25.62 -15.80
N VAL A 343 4.89 -24.55 -15.90
CA VAL A 343 4.77 -23.52 -14.86
C VAL A 343 3.63 -23.93 -13.93
N THR A 344 3.94 -24.16 -12.66
CA THR A 344 2.96 -24.70 -11.70
C THR A 344 2.30 -23.61 -10.87
N ARG A 345 3.03 -22.56 -10.51
CA ARG A 345 2.53 -21.41 -9.75
C ARG A 345 3.33 -20.16 -10.04
N ILE A 346 2.73 -19.03 -9.73
CA ILE A 346 3.33 -17.70 -9.89
C ILE A 346 3.20 -16.98 -8.57
N ASN A 347 4.34 -16.56 -7.99
CA ASN A 347 4.31 -15.67 -6.85
C ASN A 347 4.40 -14.22 -7.32
N ARG A 348 3.37 -13.43 -7.03
CA ARG A 348 3.29 -11.99 -7.33
C ARG A 348 3.11 -11.22 -6.04
N SER A 349 4.07 -10.38 -5.70
CA SER A 349 4.02 -9.55 -4.48
C SER A 349 3.70 -10.32 -3.20
N GLY A 350 4.26 -11.55 -3.07
CA GLY A 350 4.05 -12.41 -1.91
C GLY A 350 2.84 -13.36 -2.00
N MET A 351 1.93 -13.16 -2.96
CA MET A 351 0.78 -14.04 -3.16
C MET A 351 1.09 -15.11 -4.21
N ASP A 352 0.82 -16.37 -3.88
CA ASP A 352 0.90 -17.48 -4.82
C ASP A 352 -0.39 -17.58 -5.63
N LEU A 353 -0.24 -17.51 -6.96
CA LEU A 353 -1.32 -17.60 -7.94
C LEU A 353 -1.20 -18.91 -8.69
N PHE A 354 -2.34 -19.53 -8.98
CA PHE A 354 -2.40 -20.66 -9.90
C PHE A 354 -1.99 -20.24 -11.31
N ALA A 355 -1.16 -21.05 -11.97
CA ALA A 355 -0.62 -20.77 -13.31
C ALA A 355 -1.66 -21.05 -14.40
N ASN A 356 -2.70 -20.24 -14.46
CA ASN A 356 -3.73 -20.31 -15.51
C ASN A 356 -3.17 -19.81 -16.86
N PRO A 357 -3.48 -20.45 -17.99
CA PRO A 357 -3.04 -20.02 -19.32
C PRO A 357 -3.37 -18.56 -19.68
N HIS A 358 -4.46 -18.02 -19.15
CA HIS A 358 -4.90 -16.64 -19.39
C HIS A 358 -4.20 -15.62 -18.46
N LEU A 359 -3.43 -16.08 -17.46
CA LEU A 359 -2.73 -15.20 -16.53
C LEU A 359 -1.61 -14.46 -17.25
N LYS A 360 -1.68 -13.13 -17.24
CA LYS A 360 -0.65 -12.26 -17.83
C LYS A 360 0.50 -12.06 -16.86
N LEU A 361 1.71 -12.35 -17.33
CA LEU A 361 2.93 -12.15 -16.57
C LEU A 361 3.24 -10.67 -16.39
N GLN A 362 3.82 -10.36 -15.25
CA GLN A 362 4.37 -9.04 -14.93
C GLN A 362 5.85 -9.16 -14.56
N VAL A 363 6.62 -8.12 -14.87
CA VAL A 363 8.00 -8.03 -14.38
C VAL A 363 7.94 -8.04 -12.84
N GLY A 364 8.80 -8.88 -12.22
CA GLY A 364 8.77 -9.14 -10.78
C GLY A 364 8.05 -10.40 -10.36
N ASP A 365 7.27 -11.04 -11.25
CA ASP A 365 6.67 -12.34 -10.96
C ASP A 365 7.74 -13.40 -10.77
N ARG A 366 7.53 -14.31 -9.81
CA ARG A 366 8.37 -15.50 -9.61
C ARG A 366 7.61 -16.73 -10.07
N LEU A 367 8.06 -17.32 -11.16
CA LEU A 367 7.49 -18.54 -11.74
C LEU A 367 8.11 -19.76 -11.07
N THR A 368 7.31 -20.70 -10.59
CA THR A 368 7.79 -22.04 -10.23
C THR A 368 7.71 -22.91 -11.47
N VAL A 369 8.86 -23.24 -12.03
CA VAL A 369 9.01 -23.99 -13.30
C VAL A 369 9.57 -25.36 -13.01
N VAL A 370 8.96 -26.40 -13.60
CA VAL A 370 9.38 -27.80 -13.48
C VAL A 370 9.75 -28.31 -14.86
N GLY A 371 10.94 -28.92 -14.97
CA GLY A 371 11.43 -29.44 -16.23
C GLY A 371 12.86 -29.98 -16.17
N PRO A 372 13.39 -30.52 -17.30
CA PRO A 372 14.82 -30.84 -17.42
C PRO A 372 15.68 -29.60 -17.15
N GLN A 373 16.84 -29.80 -16.57
CA GLN A 373 17.71 -28.70 -16.13
C GLN A 373 18.03 -27.72 -17.28
N ASP A 374 18.39 -28.22 -18.44
CA ASP A 374 18.70 -27.41 -19.62
C ASP A 374 17.48 -26.61 -20.12
N ALA A 375 16.30 -27.20 -20.08
CA ALA A 375 15.04 -26.56 -20.45
C ALA A 375 14.68 -25.44 -19.46
N VAL A 376 14.83 -25.68 -18.16
CA VAL A 376 14.62 -24.69 -17.11
C VAL A 376 15.59 -23.53 -17.25
N GLU A 377 16.85 -23.78 -17.63
CA GLU A 377 17.83 -22.73 -17.89
C GLU A 377 17.50 -21.89 -19.12
N ARG A 378 17.02 -22.52 -20.21
CA ARG A 378 16.52 -21.77 -21.39
C ARG A 378 15.36 -20.84 -21.03
N VAL A 379 14.44 -21.32 -20.20
CA VAL A 379 13.33 -20.50 -19.70
C VAL A 379 13.85 -19.37 -18.79
N ALA A 380 14.80 -19.67 -17.90
CA ALA A 380 15.41 -18.66 -17.04
C ALA A 380 16.06 -17.52 -17.85
N ASN A 381 16.79 -17.87 -18.91
CA ASN A 381 17.38 -16.89 -19.83
C ASN A 381 16.31 -16.08 -20.59
N LYS A 382 15.23 -16.72 -21.00
CA LYS A 382 14.10 -16.06 -21.69
C LYS A 382 13.35 -15.10 -20.78
N MET A 383 13.17 -15.47 -19.52
CA MET A 383 12.52 -14.62 -18.50
C MET A 383 13.49 -13.54 -17.95
N GLY A 384 14.79 -13.74 -18.15
CA GLY A 384 15.86 -12.86 -17.72
C GLY A 384 16.46 -13.25 -16.37
N ASN A 385 15.70 -13.77 -15.44
CA ASN A 385 16.09 -14.36 -14.13
C ASN A 385 17.29 -13.69 -13.45
N SER A 386 17.37 -12.36 -13.53
CA SER A 386 18.49 -11.56 -13.03
C SER A 386 18.02 -10.58 -11.98
N MET A 387 18.34 -10.82 -10.72
CA MET A 387 18.10 -9.87 -9.64
C MET A 387 18.74 -8.51 -9.96
N LYS A 388 19.97 -8.50 -10.50
CA LYS A 388 20.66 -7.26 -10.90
C LYS A 388 19.87 -6.39 -11.90
N ARG A 389 19.02 -6.97 -12.74
CA ARG A 389 18.15 -6.19 -13.64
C ARG A 389 16.99 -5.52 -12.92
N LEU A 390 16.55 -6.08 -11.80
CA LEU A 390 15.52 -5.49 -10.95
C LEU A 390 16.10 -4.46 -9.98
N ASP A 391 17.41 -4.50 -9.73
CA ASP A 391 18.10 -3.54 -8.87
C ASP A 391 18.21 -2.15 -9.54
N HIS A 392 17.99 -2.05 -10.86
CA HIS A 392 17.90 -0.78 -11.56
C HIS A 392 16.44 -0.29 -11.60
N PRO A 393 16.04 0.66 -10.73
CA PRO A 393 14.69 1.22 -10.76
C PRO A 393 14.46 1.96 -12.09
N ASN A 394 13.28 1.78 -12.66
CA ASN A 394 12.91 2.48 -13.89
C ASN A 394 12.45 3.91 -13.57
N ILE A 395 13.41 4.82 -13.42
CA ILE A 395 13.17 6.22 -13.10
C ILE A 395 12.28 6.89 -14.17
N VAL A 396 12.40 6.49 -15.45
CA VAL A 396 11.60 7.05 -16.54
C VAL A 396 10.11 6.88 -16.30
N THR A 397 9.67 5.69 -15.88
CA THR A 397 8.24 5.44 -15.58
C THR A 397 7.73 6.31 -14.46
N ILE A 398 8.55 6.55 -13.42
CA ILE A 398 8.17 7.40 -12.29
C ILE A 398 7.99 8.85 -12.76
N PHE A 399 8.98 9.42 -13.45
CA PHE A 399 8.91 10.82 -13.85
C PHE A 399 7.89 11.08 -14.97
N VAL A 400 7.73 10.16 -15.93
CA VAL A 400 6.63 10.23 -16.91
C VAL A 400 5.28 10.16 -16.22
N GLY A 401 5.14 9.30 -15.23
CA GLY A 401 3.91 9.19 -14.45
C GLY A 401 3.62 10.44 -13.63
N ILE A 402 4.62 11.02 -12.97
CA ILE A 402 4.48 12.30 -12.24
C ILE A 402 4.11 13.42 -13.21
N PHE A 403 4.80 13.53 -14.36
CA PHE A 403 4.49 14.52 -15.39
C PHE A 403 3.04 14.43 -15.84
N LEU A 404 2.56 13.24 -16.22
CA LEU A 404 1.17 13.01 -16.62
C LEU A 404 0.21 13.27 -15.45
N GLY A 405 0.62 12.93 -14.22
CA GLY A 405 -0.16 13.16 -13.01
C GLY A 405 -0.38 14.64 -12.74
N ILE A 406 0.66 15.46 -12.83
CA ILE A 406 0.56 16.91 -12.66
C ILE A 406 -0.28 17.51 -13.78
N LEU A 407 -0.06 17.09 -15.03
CA LEU A 407 -0.84 17.55 -16.17
C LEU A 407 -2.33 17.26 -16.00
N PHE A 408 -2.67 16.03 -15.61
CA PHE A 408 -4.04 15.62 -15.33
C PHE A 408 -4.63 16.35 -14.10
N GLY A 409 -3.85 16.50 -13.04
CA GLY A 409 -4.25 17.20 -11.81
C GLY A 409 -4.49 18.70 -12.00
N SER A 410 -3.82 19.30 -12.99
CA SER A 410 -3.95 20.72 -13.31
C SER A 410 -5.12 21.05 -14.25
N LEU A 411 -5.80 20.02 -14.80
CA LEU A 411 -6.97 20.23 -15.66
C LEU A 411 -8.11 20.91 -14.90
N PRO A 412 -8.57 22.09 -15.35
CA PRO A 412 -9.71 22.76 -14.72
C PRO A 412 -11.01 22.05 -15.12
N ILE A 413 -11.74 21.50 -14.15
CA ILE A 413 -13.03 20.84 -14.35
C ILE A 413 -14.12 21.78 -13.86
N ALA A 414 -14.94 22.30 -14.77
CA ALA A 414 -16.06 23.16 -14.41
C ALA A 414 -17.25 22.30 -13.99
N PHE A 415 -17.77 22.55 -12.79
CA PHE A 415 -19.00 21.93 -12.30
C PHE A 415 -20.13 22.98 -12.27
N PRO A 416 -21.34 22.62 -12.67
CA PRO A 416 -22.49 23.50 -12.55
C PRO A 416 -22.70 23.91 -11.08
N GLY A 417 -22.78 25.24 -10.81
CA GLY A 417 -22.99 25.76 -9.46
C GLY A 417 -21.72 26.05 -8.64
N ILE A 418 -20.53 25.76 -9.16
CA ILE A 418 -19.26 26.13 -8.53
C ILE A 418 -18.64 27.29 -9.31
N PRO A 419 -18.37 28.45 -8.67
CA PRO A 419 -17.87 29.65 -9.37
C PRO A 419 -16.48 29.47 -9.98
N THR A 420 -15.64 28.65 -9.39
CA THR A 420 -14.26 28.40 -9.83
C THR A 420 -14.08 26.95 -10.32
N PRO A 421 -13.33 26.73 -11.42
CA PRO A 421 -13.05 25.38 -11.88
C PRO A 421 -12.27 24.58 -10.81
N VAL A 422 -12.77 23.39 -10.49
CA VAL A 422 -12.13 22.48 -9.54
C VAL A 422 -10.98 21.77 -10.25
N LYS A 423 -9.81 21.72 -9.62
CA LYS A 423 -8.63 20.95 -10.07
C LYS A 423 -8.37 19.82 -9.09
N LEU A 424 -7.93 18.67 -9.58
CA LEU A 424 -7.52 17.55 -8.72
C LEU A 424 -6.21 17.84 -7.96
N GLY A 425 -5.46 18.86 -8.41
CA GLY A 425 -4.24 19.35 -7.76
C GLY A 425 -3.07 18.37 -7.81
N LEU A 426 -2.04 18.75 -7.04
CA LEU A 426 -0.76 18.03 -6.97
C LEU A 426 -0.84 16.69 -6.19
N ALA A 427 -1.92 16.46 -5.45
CA ALA A 427 -2.16 15.20 -4.76
C ALA A 427 -3.05 14.24 -5.55
N GLY A 428 -4.23 14.71 -6.00
CA GLY A 428 -5.23 13.86 -6.66
C GLY A 428 -4.82 13.38 -8.04
N GLY A 429 -4.26 14.26 -8.87
CA GLY A 429 -3.81 13.91 -10.23
C GLY A 429 -2.74 12.81 -10.25
N PRO A 430 -1.60 12.99 -9.56
CA PRO A 430 -0.57 11.97 -9.48
C PRO A 430 -1.04 10.64 -8.88
N LEU A 431 -1.93 10.66 -7.90
CA LEU A 431 -2.52 9.44 -7.33
C LEU A 431 -3.28 8.63 -8.38
N ILE A 432 -4.21 9.27 -9.07
CA ILE A 432 -5.06 8.61 -10.08
C ILE A 432 -4.20 8.05 -11.21
N VAL A 433 -3.29 8.87 -11.74
CA VAL A 433 -2.39 8.44 -12.83
C VAL A 433 -1.50 7.30 -12.39
N ALA A 434 -0.96 7.32 -11.17
CA ALA A 434 -0.15 6.22 -10.62
C ALA A 434 -0.94 4.91 -10.51
N ILE A 435 -2.19 4.96 -10.02
CA ILE A 435 -3.09 3.80 -9.96
C ILE A 435 -3.34 3.23 -11.37
N LEU A 436 -3.62 4.10 -12.35
CA LEU A 436 -3.86 3.69 -13.74
C LEU A 436 -2.60 3.11 -14.39
N ILE A 437 -1.44 3.72 -14.19
CA ILE A 437 -0.15 3.21 -14.69
C ILE A 437 0.17 1.86 -14.05
N ALA A 438 0.00 1.71 -12.74
CA ALA A 438 0.25 0.45 -12.05
C ALA A 438 -0.63 -0.68 -12.59
N ARG A 439 -1.86 -0.38 -13.01
CA ARG A 439 -2.80 -1.37 -13.56
C ARG A 439 -2.65 -1.61 -15.06
N PHE A 440 -2.48 -0.55 -15.84
CA PHE A 440 -2.56 -0.57 -17.30
C PHE A 440 -1.24 -0.25 -18.00
N GLY A 441 -0.20 0.15 -17.26
CA GLY A 441 1.08 0.57 -17.81
C GLY A 441 1.76 -0.48 -18.69
N TYR A 442 1.50 -1.77 -18.43
CA TYR A 442 1.99 -2.86 -19.28
C TYR A 442 1.50 -2.76 -20.74
N LYS A 443 0.28 -2.19 -20.97
CA LYS A 443 -0.25 -1.95 -22.31
C LYS A 443 0.55 -0.89 -23.09
N LEU A 444 1.10 0.07 -22.37
CA LEU A 444 1.92 1.15 -22.89
C LEU A 444 3.43 0.81 -22.87
N LYS A 445 3.78 -0.45 -22.59
CA LYS A 445 5.16 -0.93 -22.44
C LYS A 445 5.94 -0.22 -21.32
N LEU A 446 5.26 0.49 -20.42
CA LEU A 446 5.86 1.07 -19.24
C LEU A 446 6.15 -0.05 -18.25
N VAL A 447 7.39 -0.12 -17.79
CA VAL A 447 7.81 -1.05 -16.74
C VAL A 447 7.45 -0.42 -15.41
N THR A 448 6.33 -0.85 -14.84
CA THR A 448 5.82 -0.34 -13.56
C THR A 448 6.51 -0.98 -12.35
N TYR A 449 7.38 -1.97 -12.60
CA TYR A 449 8.12 -2.64 -11.55
C TYR A 449 9.20 -1.68 -11.01
N THR A 450 8.96 -1.20 -9.82
CA THR A 450 9.98 -0.66 -8.93
C THR A 450 10.17 -1.70 -7.82
N THR A 451 11.41 -1.98 -7.39
CA THR A 451 11.57 -2.87 -6.23
C THR A 451 10.73 -2.32 -5.08
N MET A 452 10.07 -3.18 -4.32
CA MET A 452 9.24 -2.74 -3.19
C MET A 452 10.05 -1.81 -2.27
N SER A 453 11.32 -2.14 -2.02
CA SER A 453 12.23 -1.31 -1.22
C SER A 453 12.45 0.08 -1.81
N ALA A 454 12.65 0.20 -3.12
CA ALA A 454 12.86 1.50 -3.76
C ALA A 454 11.59 2.35 -3.73
N ASN A 455 10.42 1.76 -3.98
CA ASN A 455 9.14 2.48 -3.90
C ASN A 455 8.84 2.94 -2.46
N LEU A 456 9.08 2.08 -1.47
CA LEU A 456 8.93 2.44 -0.06
C LEU A 456 9.90 3.55 0.35
N MET A 457 11.17 3.49 -0.08
CA MET A 457 12.17 4.52 0.20
C MET A 457 11.77 5.88 -0.40
N LEU A 458 11.35 5.91 -1.67
CA LEU A 458 10.89 7.14 -2.32
C LEU A 458 9.63 7.70 -1.63
N ARG A 459 8.70 6.83 -1.25
CA ARG A 459 7.50 7.21 -0.50
C ARG A 459 7.87 7.85 0.84
N GLU A 460 8.79 7.24 1.59
CA GLU A 460 9.21 7.75 2.90
C GLU A 460 10.00 9.06 2.78
N ILE A 461 10.85 9.21 1.78
CA ILE A 461 11.54 10.47 1.51
C ILE A 461 10.53 11.58 1.17
N GLY A 462 9.58 11.31 0.28
CA GLY A 462 8.53 12.26 -0.07
C GLY A 462 7.71 12.68 1.15
N LEU A 463 7.27 11.70 1.97
CA LEU A 463 6.54 11.94 3.20
C LEU A 463 7.35 12.76 4.22
N ALA A 464 8.63 12.42 4.39
CA ALA A 464 9.51 13.13 5.34
C ALA A 464 9.71 14.60 4.95
N LEU A 465 9.96 14.88 3.66
CA LEU A 465 10.09 16.23 3.13
C LEU A 465 8.79 17.03 3.30
N PHE A 466 7.65 16.41 2.99
CA PHE A 466 6.34 17.04 3.18
C PHE A 466 6.08 17.37 4.66
N LEU A 467 6.23 16.39 5.57
CA LEU A 467 5.97 16.60 7.01
C LEU A 467 6.93 17.59 7.64
N ALA A 468 8.20 17.60 7.26
CA ALA A 468 9.18 18.57 7.74
C ALA A 468 8.79 20.01 7.33
N SER A 469 8.44 20.21 6.04
CA SER A 469 8.01 21.51 5.53
C SER A 469 6.77 22.01 6.26
N VAL A 470 5.73 21.17 6.35
CA VAL A 470 4.47 21.49 7.00
C VAL A 470 4.69 21.76 8.49
N GLY A 471 5.49 20.94 9.18
CA GLY A 471 5.77 21.12 10.60
C GLY A 471 6.50 22.43 10.91
N ILE A 472 7.56 22.76 10.15
CA ILE A 472 8.31 24.01 10.36
C ILE A 472 7.41 25.23 10.15
N LYS A 473 6.55 25.22 9.11
CA LYS A 473 5.61 26.33 8.85
C LYS A 473 4.56 26.46 9.96
N ALA A 474 3.95 25.35 10.36
CA ALA A 474 2.93 25.33 11.40
C ALA A 474 3.47 25.78 12.77
N GLY A 475 4.76 25.52 13.03
CA GLY A 475 5.40 25.82 14.32
C GLY A 475 5.39 27.27 14.71
N ALA A 476 5.46 28.20 13.76
CA ALA A 476 5.48 29.63 14.02
C ALA A 476 4.28 30.11 14.86
N ASN A 477 3.08 29.57 14.61
CA ASN A 477 1.85 29.97 15.26
C ASN A 477 1.23 28.84 16.12
N PHE A 478 1.95 27.72 16.31
CA PHE A 478 1.41 26.52 16.97
C PHE A 478 0.92 26.80 18.40
N VAL A 479 1.77 27.45 19.19
CA VAL A 479 1.41 27.75 20.61
C VAL A 479 0.20 28.67 20.66
N GLN A 480 0.16 29.72 19.85
CA GLN A 480 -0.98 30.62 19.79
C GLN A 480 -2.27 29.92 19.38
N THR A 481 -2.20 29.06 18.36
CA THR A 481 -3.39 28.35 17.86
C THR A 481 -3.87 27.24 18.80
N VAL A 482 -2.93 26.56 19.48
CA VAL A 482 -3.25 25.33 20.23
C VAL A 482 -3.36 25.59 21.74
N VAL A 483 -2.47 26.40 22.30
CA VAL A 483 -2.42 26.64 23.76
C VAL A 483 -3.29 27.81 24.16
N GLU A 484 -3.28 28.90 23.39
CA GLU A 484 -4.08 30.11 23.64
C GLU A 484 -5.46 30.04 22.93
N GLY A 485 -5.62 29.21 21.88
CA GLY A 485 -6.85 28.99 21.14
C GLY A 485 -7.57 27.70 21.54
N ASP A 486 -8.36 27.13 20.59
CA ASP A 486 -9.25 25.99 20.81
C ASP A 486 -8.58 24.61 20.71
N GLY A 487 -7.27 24.52 20.96
CA GLY A 487 -6.50 23.28 20.77
C GLY A 487 -7.06 22.07 21.53
N LEU A 488 -7.49 22.28 22.79
CA LEU A 488 -8.09 21.21 23.59
C LEU A 488 -9.44 20.75 22.99
N LEU A 489 -10.22 21.69 22.44
CA LEU A 489 -11.47 21.39 21.74
C LEU A 489 -11.19 20.59 20.46
N TYR A 490 -10.15 20.96 19.69
CA TYR A 490 -9.71 20.21 18.49
C TYR A 490 -9.30 18.78 18.84
N VAL A 491 -8.61 18.56 19.95
CA VAL A 491 -8.24 17.24 20.46
C VAL A 491 -9.49 16.41 20.77
N GLY A 492 -10.47 16.99 21.47
CA GLY A 492 -11.75 16.35 21.80
C GLY A 492 -12.57 16.01 20.55
N CYS A 493 -12.69 16.96 19.62
CA CYS A 493 -13.36 16.76 18.33
C CYS A 493 -12.66 15.65 17.51
N GLY A 494 -11.34 15.66 17.43
CA GLY A 494 -10.57 14.62 16.77
C GLY A 494 -10.85 13.24 17.33
N PHE A 495 -10.89 13.10 18.65
CA PHE A 495 -11.23 11.84 19.31
C PHE A 495 -12.65 11.35 18.96
N LEU A 496 -13.65 12.23 18.92
CA LEU A 496 -15.02 11.89 18.51
C LEU A 496 -15.10 11.52 17.04
N ILE A 497 -14.43 12.26 16.16
CA ILE A 497 -14.34 11.99 14.73
C ILE A 497 -13.72 10.60 14.48
N THR A 498 -12.75 10.19 15.30
CA THR A 498 -12.12 8.88 15.20
C THR A 498 -13.05 7.77 15.71
N THR A 499 -13.47 7.88 16.97
CA THR A 499 -14.04 6.74 17.72
C THR A 499 -15.47 6.45 17.32
N LEU A 500 -16.32 7.46 17.16
CA LEU A 500 -17.74 7.27 16.93
C LEU A 500 -18.04 6.52 15.61
N PRO A 501 -17.46 6.91 14.45
CA PRO A 501 -17.66 6.18 13.21
C PRO A 501 -17.13 4.74 13.24
N ILE A 502 -15.98 4.51 13.89
CA ILE A 502 -15.41 3.17 14.04
C ILE A 502 -16.33 2.28 14.85
N LEU A 503 -16.89 2.77 15.96
CA LEU A 503 -17.82 2.00 16.80
C LEU A 503 -19.11 1.68 16.05
N ILE A 504 -19.72 2.66 15.36
CA ILE A 504 -20.96 2.45 14.61
C ILE A 504 -20.74 1.43 13.49
N MET A 505 -19.76 1.68 12.61
CA MET A 505 -19.53 0.80 11.47
C MET A 505 -18.92 -0.54 11.86
N GLY A 506 -18.12 -0.57 12.94
CA GLY A 506 -17.61 -1.82 13.52
C GLY A 506 -18.73 -2.72 14.05
N LEU A 507 -19.71 -2.14 14.75
CA LEU A 507 -20.91 -2.87 15.17
C LEU A 507 -21.75 -3.36 13.97
N VAL A 508 -21.95 -2.51 12.95
CA VAL A 508 -22.64 -2.91 11.71
C VAL A 508 -21.89 -4.05 11.02
N ALA A 509 -20.58 -3.97 10.92
CA ALA A 509 -19.74 -5.00 10.32
C ALA A 509 -19.88 -6.35 11.09
N ARG A 510 -19.88 -6.28 12.41
CA ARG A 510 -19.96 -7.48 13.26
C ARG A 510 -21.36 -8.08 13.35
N LEU A 511 -22.37 -7.25 13.60
CA LEU A 511 -23.74 -7.72 13.86
C LEU A 511 -24.51 -8.05 12.59
N LYS A 512 -24.38 -7.20 11.54
CA LYS A 512 -25.12 -7.39 10.29
C LYS A 512 -24.38 -8.27 9.29
N TYR A 513 -23.08 -8.02 9.10
CA TYR A 513 -22.28 -8.72 8.09
C TYR A 513 -21.49 -9.89 8.67
N LYS A 514 -21.50 -10.08 9.99
CA LYS A 514 -20.81 -11.18 10.71
C LYS A 514 -19.33 -11.33 10.34
N LEU A 515 -18.66 -10.21 10.06
CA LEU A 515 -17.23 -10.23 9.71
C LEU A 515 -16.43 -10.78 10.89
N ASN A 516 -15.47 -11.64 10.58
CA ASN A 516 -14.50 -12.12 11.55
C ASN A 516 -13.77 -10.93 12.21
N TYR A 517 -13.55 -11.00 13.52
CA TYR A 517 -12.99 -9.87 14.28
C TYR A 517 -11.57 -9.52 13.86
N PHE A 518 -10.72 -10.49 13.51
CA PHE A 518 -9.37 -10.21 13.05
C PHE A 518 -9.38 -9.48 11.71
N THR A 519 -10.25 -9.89 10.79
CA THR A 519 -10.47 -9.17 9.53
C THR A 519 -11.01 -7.76 9.76
N LEU A 520 -11.93 -7.60 10.74
CA LEU A 520 -12.48 -6.30 11.12
C LEU A 520 -11.41 -5.35 11.68
N MET A 521 -10.46 -5.84 12.50
CA MET A 521 -9.34 -5.04 12.99
C MET A 521 -8.53 -4.46 11.82
N GLY A 522 -8.25 -5.27 10.80
CA GLY A 522 -7.58 -4.85 9.58
C GLY A 522 -8.40 -3.86 8.76
N LEU A 523 -9.71 -4.09 8.64
CA LEU A 523 -10.63 -3.16 7.97
C LEU A 523 -10.65 -1.80 8.65
N ILE A 524 -10.71 -1.74 9.97
CA ILE A 524 -10.66 -0.48 10.74
C ILE A 524 -9.35 0.24 10.47
N ALA A 525 -8.21 -0.42 10.65
CA ALA A 525 -6.90 0.14 10.39
C ALA A 525 -6.74 0.63 8.94
N GLY A 526 -7.27 -0.11 7.96
CA GLY A 526 -7.25 0.25 6.54
C GLY A 526 -8.18 1.40 6.19
N SER A 527 -9.38 1.45 6.79
CA SER A 527 -10.34 2.54 6.58
C SER A 527 -9.86 3.86 7.18
N THR A 528 -9.09 3.82 8.27
CA THR A 528 -8.45 4.99 8.89
C THR A 528 -7.04 5.28 8.36
N THR A 529 -6.55 4.46 7.44
CA THR A 529 -5.20 4.57 6.83
C THR A 529 -4.05 4.52 7.85
N ASP A 530 -4.25 3.76 8.96
CA ASP A 530 -3.36 3.74 10.13
C ASP A 530 -2.46 2.49 10.21
N PRO A 531 -1.17 2.58 9.83
CA PRO A 531 -0.21 1.48 9.98
C PRO A 531 0.07 1.05 11.44
N PRO A 532 0.13 1.95 12.44
CA PRO A 532 0.20 1.57 13.85
C PRO A 532 -0.94 0.65 14.30
N ALA A 533 -2.18 0.95 13.92
CA ALA A 533 -3.33 0.09 14.22
C ALA A 533 -3.24 -1.27 13.51
N LEU A 534 -2.72 -1.31 12.28
CA LEU A 534 -2.45 -2.58 11.59
C LEU A 534 -1.38 -3.40 12.32
N ALA A 535 -0.30 -2.76 12.76
CA ALA A 535 0.74 -3.45 13.52
C ALA A 535 0.18 -4.06 14.82
N TYR A 536 -0.66 -3.31 15.55
CA TYR A 536 -1.38 -3.81 16.72
C TYR A 536 -2.30 -4.99 16.35
N ALA A 537 -3.06 -4.87 15.25
CA ALA A 537 -3.97 -5.90 14.79
C ALA A 537 -3.25 -7.21 14.44
N ASN A 538 -2.14 -7.14 13.69
CA ASN A 538 -1.33 -8.29 13.31
C ASN A 538 -0.71 -8.98 14.55
N GLN A 539 -0.20 -8.19 15.50
CA GLN A 539 0.36 -8.72 16.75
C GLN A 539 -0.71 -9.42 17.60
N THR A 540 -1.93 -8.85 17.61
CA THR A 540 -3.05 -9.40 18.41
C THR A 540 -3.64 -10.67 17.78
N ALA A 541 -3.74 -10.72 16.46
CA ALA A 541 -4.33 -11.85 15.74
C ALA A 541 -3.37 -13.04 15.60
N GLY A 542 -2.07 -12.79 15.46
CA GLY A 542 -1.07 -13.83 15.18
C GLY A 542 -1.23 -14.53 13.83
N ASN A 543 -2.05 -13.96 12.92
CA ASN A 543 -2.32 -14.48 11.58
C ASN A 543 -2.45 -13.33 10.57
N ASP A 544 -2.63 -13.66 9.26
CA ASP A 544 -2.64 -12.68 8.17
C ASP A 544 -4.01 -12.02 7.94
N ALA A 545 -5.07 -12.38 8.65
CA ALA A 545 -6.42 -11.85 8.43
C ALA A 545 -6.53 -10.33 8.56
N PRO A 546 -5.86 -9.66 9.54
CA PRO A 546 -5.85 -8.20 9.58
C PRO A 546 -5.16 -7.58 8.37
N ALA A 547 -4.05 -8.15 7.91
CA ALA A 547 -3.34 -7.67 6.73
C ALA A 547 -4.21 -7.77 5.47
N VAL A 548 -4.97 -8.84 5.32
CA VAL A 548 -5.95 -9.04 4.22
C VAL A 548 -7.08 -8.00 4.31
N GLY A 549 -7.67 -7.81 5.49
CA GLY A 549 -8.70 -6.79 5.72
C GLY A 549 -8.20 -5.38 5.37
N TYR A 550 -7.01 -5.02 5.85
CA TYR A 550 -6.35 -3.74 5.58
C TYR A 550 -6.13 -3.51 4.08
N THR A 551 -5.44 -4.45 3.42
CA THR A 551 -5.08 -4.31 2.00
C THR A 551 -6.29 -4.27 1.07
N THR A 552 -7.40 -4.86 1.48
CA THR A 552 -8.66 -4.84 0.72
C THR A 552 -9.31 -3.45 0.72
N VAL A 553 -9.30 -2.73 1.84
CA VAL A 553 -10.03 -1.45 1.97
C VAL A 553 -9.16 -0.22 1.85
N TYR A 554 -7.88 -0.32 2.19
CA TYR A 554 -6.94 0.80 2.19
C TYR A 554 -6.89 1.59 0.87
N PRO A 555 -6.89 0.94 -0.32
CA PRO A 555 -6.84 1.66 -1.58
C PRO A 555 -8.01 2.61 -1.79
N LEU A 556 -9.23 2.13 -1.54
CA LEU A 556 -10.43 2.94 -1.69
C LEU A 556 -10.53 4.00 -0.60
N ALA A 557 -10.25 3.63 0.66
CA ALA A 557 -10.28 4.56 1.78
C ALA A 557 -9.29 5.72 1.57
N MET A 558 -8.07 5.42 1.14
CA MET A 558 -7.06 6.44 0.83
C MET A 558 -7.53 7.40 -0.25
N PHE A 559 -8.05 6.86 -1.36
CA PHE A 559 -8.61 7.67 -2.45
C PHE A 559 -9.76 8.57 -1.97
N LEU A 560 -10.73 8.00 -1.26
CA LEU A 560 -11.88 8.76 -0.75
C LEU A 560 -11.43 9.88 0.19
N ARG A 561 -10.51 9.62 1.12
CA ARG A 561 -10.04 10.62 2.07
C ARG A 561 -9.32 11.79 1.42
N ILE A 562 -8.47 11.51 0.41
CA ILE A 562 -7.79 12.56 -0.35
C ILE A 562 -8.81 13.43 -1.09
N VAL A 563 -9.72 12.80 -1.84
CA VAL A 563 -10.71 13.52 -2.63
C VAL A 563 -11.70 14.28 -1.75
N THR A 564 -12.19 13.67 -0.67
CA THR A 564 -13.16 14.33 0.20
C THR A 564 -12.58 15.50 0.97
N ALA A 565 -11.33 15.40 1.46
CA ALA A 565 -10.66 16.53 2.13
C ALA A 565 -10.55 17.74 1.19
N GLN A 566 -10.14 17.51 -0.06
CA GLN A 566 -10.05 18.55 -1.07
C GLN A 566 -11.42 19.13 -1.44
N VAL A 567 -12.42 18.27 -1.66
CA VAL A 567 -13.78 18.66 -2.05
C VAL A 567 -14.46 19.50 -0.95
N ILE A 568 -14.29 19.13 0.33
CA ILE A 568 -14.84 19.90 1.45
C ILE A 568 -14.29 21.32 1.44
N ILE A 569 -12.97 21.49 1.30
CA ILE A 569 -12.35 22.82 1.22
C ILE A 569 -12.90 23.60 0.02
N LEU A 570 -12.90 23.02 -1.17
CA LEU A 570 -13.32 23.71 -2.39
C LEU A 570 -14.80 24.09 -2.41
N LEU A 571 -15.67 23.30 -1.78
CA LEU A 571 -17.12 23.54 -1.78
C LEU A 571 -17.58 24.42 -0.62
N LEU A 572 -16.99 24.28 0.56
CA LEU A 572 -17.53 24.89 1.78
C LEU A 572 -16.69 26.08 2.29
N CYS A 573 -15.40 26.19 1.89
CA CYS A 573 -14.58 27.35 2.21
C CYS A 573 -14.58 28.45 1.13
N GLY A 574 -15.28 28.24 0.03
CA GLY A 574 -15.30 29.13 -1.13
C GLY A 574 -16.33 30.28 -1.05
N TYR A 575 -16.97 30.49 0.10
CA TYR A 575 -17.99 31.55 0.29
C TYR A 575 -17.55 32.55 1.33
#